data_46a9fd067990354aedbf0ffc1a1bacb3
#
_entry.id   46a9fd067990354aedbf0ffc1a1bacb3
#
_cell.length_a   1.000
_cell.length_b   1.000
_cell.length_c   1.000
_cell.angle_alpha   90.00
_cell.angle_beta   90.00
_cell.angle_gamma   90.00
#
_symmetry.space_group_name_H-M   'P 1'
#
loop_
_entity.id
_entity.type
_entity.pdbx_description
1 polymer ?
#
loop_
_entity_poly.entity_id
_entity_poly.type
_entity_poly.pdbx_seq_one_letter_code
_entity_poly.pdbx_strand_id
1 'polypeptide(L)'
;SGRLGFKTIFSLLLGLIITTPIRQYFWYLKMFKNRKNPGVKAIVLDSLLANTFFWLLKFKKPDFSNLFLNVGAHIQHHYLFNSQAYDGNLENPDWYCPKDYDPLILILSLYDKIVGRLLDSNLRLVVATGLHQQPHKHLTFYWRINKHKDFIKRIGIDDYEEILPRMSRDFLINFHWLSQAHQLEPKFGLSKIFLIKISF
;
A
#
# COMPACT_ATOMS: atom_id res chain seq x y z
N SER A 1 12.58 -2.91 -5.61
CA SER A 1 11.64 -3.81 -4.94
C SER A 1 12.23 -4.20 -3.59
N GLY A 2 11.77 -3.52 -2.52
CA GLY A 2 12.21 -3.84 -1.16
C GLY A 2 11.82 -5.28 -0.82
N ARG A 3 12.76 -6.20 -0.91
CA ARG A 3 12.58 -7.53 -0.33
C ARG A 3 12.52 -7.34 1.17
N LEU A 4 11.42 -7.79 1.78
CA LEU A 4 11.33 -7.83 3.24
C LEU A 4 12.52 -8.65 3.77
N GLY A 5 13.37 -8.02 4.58
CA GLY A 5 14.49 -8.71 5.21
C GLY A 5 14.00 -9.79 6.18
N PHE A 6 14.83 -10.79 6.44
CA PHE A 6 14.49 -11.88 7.36
C PHE A 6 14.02 -11.37 8.73
N LYS A 7 14.64 -10.35 9.28
CA LYS A 7 14.23 -9.72 10.55
C LYS A 7 12.81 -9.18 10.49
N THR A 8 12.42 -8.54 9.39
CA THR A 8 11.08 -7.98 9.21
C THR A 8 10.03 -9.09 9.11
N ILE A 9 10.32 -10.14 8.35
CA ILE A 9 9.43 -11.32 8.24
C ILE A 9 9.25 -11.97 9.61
N PHE A 10 10.33 -12.19 10.34
CA PHE A 10 10.29 -12.77 11.69
C PHE A 10 9.47 -11.89 12.64
N SER A 11 9.68 -10.58 12.64
CA SER A 11 8.91 -9.64 13.49
C SER A 11 7.42 -9.64 13.14
N LEU A 12 7.05 -9.73 11.86
CA LEU A 12 5.65 -9.82 11.44
C LEU A 12 5.00 -11.14 11.90
N LEU A 13 5.72 -12.26 11.79
CA LEU A 13 5.23 -13.56 12.26
C LEU A 13 5.08 -13.58 13.79
N LEU A 14 6.04 -13.03 14.52
CA LEU A 14 5.97 -12.91 15.96
C LEU A 14 4.81 -12.02 16.38
N GLY A 15 4.64 -10.87 15.71
CA GLY A 15 3.51 -9.97 15.90
C GLY A 15 2.18 -10.67 15.67
N LEU A 16 2.07 -11.45 14.59
CA LEU A 16 0.89 -12.24 14.27
C LEU A 16 0.56 -13.22 15.42
N ILE A 17 1.55 -13.96 15.92
CA ILE A 17 1.36 -14.94 16.98
C ILE A 17 0.92 -14.27 18.29
N ILE A 18 1.57 -13.18 18.69
CA ILE A 18 1.34 -12.54 19.99
C ILE A 18 0.04 -11.75 20.01
N THR A 19 -0.29 -11.04 18.91
CA THR A 19 -1.37 -10.04 18.92
C THR A 19 -2.68 -10.55 18.34
N THR A 20 -2.66 -11.68 17.60
CA THR A 20 -3.85 -12.18 16.91
C THR A 20 -4.68 -13.11 17.81
N PRO A 21 -5.97 -12.83 18.01
CA PRO A 21 -6.87 -13.76 18.68
C PRO A 21 -6.97 -15.08 17.91
N ILE A 22 -7.01 -16.20 18.62
CA ILE A 22 -7.01 -17.55 18.03
C ILE A 22 -8.11 -17.76 16.98
N ARG A 23 -9.28 -17.15 17.19
CA ARG A 23 -10.42 -17.20 16.27
C ARG A 23 -10.13 -16.59 14.89
N GLN A 24 -9.12 -15.71 14.79
CA GLN A 24 -8.77 -15.03 13.54
C GLN A 24 -7.73 -15.81 12.71
N TYR A 25 -7.07 -16.82 13.26
CA TYR A 25 -6.06 -17.59 12.50
C TYR A 25 -6.66 -18.23 11.25
N PHE A 26 -7.90 -18.72 11.34
CA PHE A 26 -8.57 -19.29 10.18
C PHE A 26 -8.76 -18.25 9.05
N TRP A 27 -9.08 -17.02 9.41
CA TRP A 27 -9.17 -15.92 8.44
C TRP A 27 -7.81 -15.63 7.79
N TYR A 28 -6.72 -15.59 8.57
CA TYR A 28 -5.38 -15.41 8.01
C TYR A 28 -4.97 -16.55 7.07
N LEU A 29 -5.29 -17.79 7.40
CA LEU A 29 -5.06 -18.93 6.51
C LEU A 29 -5.84 -18.80 5.19
N LYS A 30 -7.10 -18.36 5.25
CA LYS A 30 -7.90 -18.05 4.05
C LYS A 30 -7.25 -16.94 3.23
N MET A 31 -6.80 -15.86 3.84
CA MET A 31 -6.10 -14.77 3.16
C MET A 31 -4.79 -15.25 2.54
N PHE A 32 -4.04 -16.09 3.23
CA PHE A 32 -2.81 -16.66 2.69
C PHE A 32 -3.04 -17.52 1.44
N LYS A 33 -4.10 -18.32 1.40
CA LYS A 33 -4.50 -19.05 0.18
C LYS A 33 -4.80 -18.09 -0.97
N ASN A 34 -5.42 -16.97 -0.69
CA ASN A 34 -5.82 -15.96 -1.66
C ASN A 34 -4.77 -14.84 -1.87
N ARG A 35 -3.53 -15.03 -1.41
CA ARG A 35 -2.47 -14.00 -1.42
C ARG A 35 -2.10 -13.44 -2.80
N LYS A 36 -2.53 -14.09 -3.87
CA LYS A 36 -2.33 -13.61 -5.26
C LYS A 36 -3.38 -12.60 -5.68
N ASN A 37 -4.53 -12.56 -5.01
CA ASN A 37 -5.60 -11.64 -5.35
C ASN A 37 -5.21 -10.19 -5.01
N PRO A 38 -5.69 -9.23 -5.79
CA PRO A 38 -5.43 -7.82 -5.59
C PRO A 38 -5.77 -7.35 -4.17
N GLY A 39 -4.92 -6.54 -3.56
CA GLY A 39 -5.16 -5.92 -2.25
C GLY A 39 -5.00 -6.85 -1.03
N VAL A 40 -5.05 -8.18 -1.16
CA VAL A 40 -5.05 -9.12 -0.02
C VAL A 40 -3.89 -8.90 0.94
N LYS A 41 -2.68 -8.68 0.42
CA LYS A 41 -1.49 -8.45 1.28
C LYS A 41 -1.64 -7.19 2.13
N ALA A 42 -2.20 -6.13 1.55
CA ALA A 42 -2.43 -4.87 2.24
C ALA A 42 -3.54 -5.02 3.30
N ILE A 43 -4.63 -5.73 2.98
CA ILE A 43 -5.73 -6.03 3.92
C ILE A 43 -5.21 -6.83 5.13
N VAL A 44 -4.32 -7.79 4.90
CA VAL A 44 -3.68 -8.57 5.97
C VAL A 44 -2.83 -7.67 6.87
N LEU A 45 -2.10 -6.71 6.29
CA LEU A 45 -1.29 -5.76 7.07
C LEU A 45 -2.16 -4.84 7.94
N ASP A 46 -3.27 -4.28 7.43
CA ASP A 46 -4.19 -3.48 8.24
C ASP A 46 -4.83 -4.31 9.36
N SER A 47 -5.19 -5.57 9.08
CA SER A 47 -5.69 -6.48 10.11
C SER A 47 -4.65 -6.74 11.21
N LEU A 48 -3.39 -6.96 10.85
CA LEU A 48 -2.30 -7.15 11.81
C LEU A 48 -2.02 -5.88 12.61
N LEU A 49 -2.04 -4.72 11.95
CA LEU A 49 -1.91 -3.42 12.60
C LEU A 49 -3.02 -3.20 13.64
N ALA A 50 -4.27 -3.47 13.27
CA ALA A 50 -5.41 -3.38 14.18
C ALA A 50 -5.29 -4.34 15.38
N ASN A 51 -4.88 -5.60 15.15
CA ASN A 51 -4.67 -6.54 16.24
C ASN A 51 -3.55 -6.09 17.19
N THR A 52 -2.46 -5.58 16.64
CA THR A 52 -1.35 -5.01 17.44
C THR A 52 -1.83 -3.82 18.25
N PHE A 53 -2.63 -2.94 17.65
CA PHE A 53 -3.24 -1.80 18.33
C PHE A 53 -4.11 -2.24 19.50
N PHE A 54 -5.03 -3.19 19.30
CA PHE A 54 -5.88 -3.72 20.38
C PHE A 54 -5.07 -4.40 21.49
N TRP A 55 -4.00 -5.11 21.12
CA TRP A 55 -3.10 -5.72 22.08
C TRP A 55 -2.41 -4.64 22.94
N LEU A 56 -1.91 -3.57 22.31
CA LEU A 56 -1.29 -2.44 23.02
C LEU A 56 -2.28 -1.72 23.93
N LEU A 57 -3.51 -1.45 23.45
CA LEU A 57 -4.57 -0.86 24.29
C LEU A 57 -4.81 -1.67 25.55
N LYS A 58 -4.89 -2.99 25.42
CA LYS A 58 -5.14 -3.89 26.57
C LYS A 58 -4.00 -3.88 27.59
N PHE A 59 -2.74 -3.92 27.13
CA PHE A 59 -1.60 -4.10 28.01
C PHE A 59 -0.92 -2.79 28.46
N LYS A 60 -0.96 -1.76 27.63
CA LYS A 60 -0.31 -0.47 27.93
C LYS A 60 -1.26 0.56 28.52
N LYS A 61 -2.58 0.41 28.28
CA LYS A 61 -3.64 1.32 28.77
C LYS A 61 -3.27 2.80 28.59
N PRO A 62 -2.94 3.26 27.39
CA PRO A 62 -2.55 4.64 27.16
C PRO A 62 -3.73 5.60 27.36
N ASP A 63 -3.48 6.83 27.81
CA ASP A 63 -4.48 7.89 27.93
C ASP A 63 -4.99 8.36 26.54
N PHE A 64 -4.12 8.30 25.54
CA PHE A 64 -4.44 8.61 24.14
C PHE A 64 -3.82 7.60 23.21
N SER A 65 -4.55 7.24 22.17
CA SER A 65 -4.05 6.36 21.11
C SER A 65 -4.69 6.69 19.78
N ASN A 66 -3.93 6.47 18.70
CA ASN A 66 -4.37 6.70 17.33
C ASN A 66 -4.12 5.43 16.49
N LEU A 67 -5.15 4.99 15.76
CA LEU A 67 -5.05 3.94 14.76
C LEU A 67 -5.30 4.54 13.38
N PHE A 68 -4.28 4.57 12.54
CA PHE A 68 -4.39 5.02 11.17
C PHE A 68 -4.48 3.83 10.21
N LEU A 69 -5.59 3.73 9.48
CA LEU A 69 -5.87 2.71 8.48
C LEU A 69 -5.93 3.34 7.10
N ASN A 70 -5.10 2.90 6.17
CA ASN A 70 -4.95 3.51 4.85
C ASN A 70 -5.27 2.58 3.67
N VAL A 71 -5.39 1.29 3.92
CA VAL A 71 -5.58 0.30 2.86
C VAL A 71 -6.93 0.46 2.16
N GLY A 72 -7.97 0.91 2.85
CA GLY A 72 -9.27 1.19 2.26
C GLY A 72 -9.17 2.23 1.14
N ALA A 73 -8.50 3.35 1.39
CA ALA A 73 -8.26 4.38 0.39
C ALA A 73 -7.44 3.84 -0.80
N HIS A 74 -6.38 3.08 -0.52
CA HIS A 74 -5.57 2.46 -1.56
C HIS A 74 -6.38 1.49 -2.44
N ILE A 75 -7.20 0.63 -1.84
CA ILE A 75 -8.06 -0.29 -2.58
C ILE A 75 -9.10 0.46 -3.40
N GLN A 76 -9.71 1.50 -2.84
CA GLN A 76 -10.66 2.33 -3.55
C GLN A 76 -10.06 2.98 -4.80
N HIS A 77 -8.84 3.53 -4.71
CA HIS A 77 -8.14 4.09 -5.85
C HIS A 77 -7.91 3.11 -7.01
N HIS A 78 -7.70 1.84 -6.70
CA HIS A 78 -7.34 0.85 -7.71
C HIS A 78 -8.51 -0.01 -8.18
N TYR A 79 -9.45 -0.32 -7.28
CA TYR A 79 -10.40 -1.40 -7.51
C TYR A 79 -11.85 -0.98 -7.29
N LEU A 80 -12.15 0.32 -7.17
CA LEU A 80 -13.51 0.81 -7.02
C LEU A 80 -14.43 0.26 -8.12
N PHE A 81 -13.97 0.26 -9.36
CA PHE A 81 -14.75 -0.17 -10.53
C PHE A 81 -15.05 -1.68 -10.61
N ASN A 82 -14.54 -2.48 -9.66
CA ASN A 82 -14.93 -3.88 -9.49
C ASN A 82 -15.91 -4.08 -8.33
N SER A 83 -16.21 -3.01 -7.59
CA SER A 83 -16.97 -3.14 -6.35
C SER A 83 -18.47 -3.00 -6.58
N GLN A 84 -19.25 -3.77 -5.83
CA GLN A 84 -20.69 -3.59 -5.71
C GLN A 84 -21.10 -2.21 -5.16
N ALA A 85 -20.16 -1.52 -4.50
CA ALA A 85 -20.37 -0.16 -3.98
C ALA A 85 -20.25 0.93 -5.06
N TYR A 86 -19.92 0.56 -6.29
CA TYR A 86 -19.83 1.47 -7.42
C TYR A 86 -21.07 1.35 -8.30
N ASP A 87 -21.75 2.46 -8.51
CA ASP A 87 -23.01 2.56 -9.28
C ASP A 87 -22.82 3.07 -10.71
N GLY A 88 -21.58 3.28 -11.15
CA GLY A 88 -21.27 3.76 -12.51
C GLY A 88 -21.05 2.64 -13.53
N ASN A 89 -20.72 3.05 -14.76
CA ASN A 89 -20.61 2.14 -15.91
C ASN A 89 -19.16 1.69 -16.23
N LEU A 90 -18.17 2.10 -15.42
CA LEU A 90 -16.80 1.71 -15.65
C LEU A 90 -16.50 0.38 -14.94
N GLU A 91 -15.76 -0.50 -15.61
CA GLU A 91 -15.35 -1.79 -15.08
C GLU A 91 -13.87 -2.01 -15.37
N ASN A 92 -13.10 -2.43 -14.37
CA ASN A 92 -11.70 -2.82 -14.59
C ASN A 92 -11.63 -4.14 -15.39
N PRO A 93 -10.67 -4.30 -16.28
CA PRO A 93 -10.49 -5.54 -17.02
C PRO A 93 -10.02 -6.68 -16.10
N ASP A 94 -10.34 -7.93 -16.47
CA ASP A 94 -10.03 -9.14 -15.69
C ASP A 94 -8.55 -9.31 -15.37
N TRP A 95 -7.66 -8.85 -16.26
CA TRP A 95 -6.22 -8.91 -16.02
C TRP A 95 -5.74 -7.97 -14.90
N TYR A 96 -6.55 -6.95 -14.55
CA TYR A 96 -6.25 -6.01 -13.46
C TYR A 96 -6.90 -6.44 -12.15
N CYS A 97 -8.16 -6.86 -12.19
CA CYS A 97 -8.89 -7.41 -11.06
C CYS A 97 -9.95 -8.41 -11.56
N PRO A 98 -9.97 -9.66 -11.04
CA PRO A 98 -11.00 -10.62 -11.42
C PRO A 98 -12.42 -10.10 -11.15
N LYS A 99 -13.36 -10.38 -12.05
CA LYS A 99 -14.76 -9.87 -11.97
C LYS A 99 -15.53 -10.39 -10.75
N ASP A 100 -15.20 -11.61 -10.31
CA ASP A 100 -15.81 -12.26 -9.16
C ASP A 100 -15.17 -11.88 -7.82
N TYR A 101 -14.25 -10.91 -7.83
CA TYR A 101 -13.49 -10.50 -6.64
C TYR A 101 -13.68 -9.02 -6.33
N ASP A 102 -14.21 -8.72 -5.13
CA ASP A 102 -14.44 -7.37 -4.63
C ASP A 102 -13.52 -7.06 -3.43
N PRO A 103 -12.34 -6.49 -3.68
CA PRO A 103 -11.42 -6.15 -2.60
C PRO A 103 -11.91 -4.97 -1.75
N LEU A 104 -12.80 -4.10 -2.27
CA LEU A 104 -13.35 -2.98 -1.50
C LEU A 104 -14.33 -3.47 -0.44
N ILE A 105 -15.25 -4.36 -0.79
CA ILE A 105 -16.16 -4.96 0.21
C ILE A 105 -15.37 -5.77 1.25
N LEU A 106 -14.28 -6.43 0.82
CA LEU A 106 -13.44 -7.18 1.75
C LEU A 106 -12.78 -6.28 2.80
N ILE A 107 -12.22 -5.14 2.40
CA ILE A 107 -11.60 -4.20 3.36
C ILE A 107 -12.63 -3.48 4.22
N LEU A 108 -13.78 -3.08 3.65
CA LEU A 108 -14.87 -2.47 4.41
C LEU A 108 -15.42 -3.42 5.48
N SER A 109 -15.55 -4.71 5.17
CA SER A 109 -15.94 -5.74 6.14
C SER A 109 -14.90 -5.92 7.26
N LEU A 110 -13.61 -5.70 6.97
CA LEU A 110 -12.58 -5.68 8.01
C LEU A 110 -12.71 -4.43 8.89
N TYR A 111 -12.92 -3.26 8.29
CA TYR A 111 -13.05 -2.00 9.02
C TYR A 111 -14.29 -1.98 9.91
N ASP A 112 -15.41 -2.51 9.42
CA ASP A 112 -16.63 -2.69 10.23
C ASP A 112 -16.34 -3.49 11.50
N LYS A 113 -15.62 -4.61 11.39
CA LYS A 113 -15.22 -5.41 12.57
C LYS A 113 -14.26 -4.68 13.49
N ILE A 114 -13.35 -3.87 12.96
CA ILE A 114 -12.42 -3.06 13.77
C ILE A 114 -13.21 -2.00 14.55
N VAL A 115 -14.10 -1.28 13.87
CA VAL A 115 -14.94 -0.25 14.49
C VAL A 115 -15.87 -0.88 15.54
N GLY A 116 -16.52 -2.00 15.24
CA GLY A 116 -17.34 -2.73 16.21
C GLY A 116 -16.57 -3.08 17.48
N ARG A 117 -15.34 -3.61 17.36
CA ARG A 117 -14.48 -3.90 18.52
C ARG A 117 -14.11 -2.64 19.32
N LEU A 118 -13.93 -1.49 18.65
CA LEU A 118 -13.65 -0.22 19.34
C LEU A 118 -14.88 0.28 20.10
N LEU A 119 -16.06 0.16 19.51
CA LEU A 119 -17.32 0.53 20.18
C LEU A 119 -17.58 -0.33 21.42
N ASP A 120 -17.26 -1.63 21.35
CA ASP A 120 -17.41 -2.55 22.49
C ASP A 120 -16.38 -2.33 23.61
N SER A 121 -15.37 -1.47 23.40
CA SER A 121 -14.25 -1.32 24.35
C SER A 121 -14.47 -0.32 25.47
N ASN A 122 -15.64 0.33 25.58
CA ASN A 122 -15.95 1.41 26.53
C ASN A 122 -14.96 2.61 26.47
N LEU A 123 -14.27 2.79 25.37
CA LEU A 123 -13.37 3.91 25.14
C LEU A 123 -14.12 5.08 24.50
N ARG A 124 -13.67 6.29 24.76
CA ARG A 124 -14.13 7.46 24.01
C ARG A 124 -13.50 7.40 22.61
N LEU A 125 -14.33 7.16 21.61
CA LEU A 125 -13.91 6.99 20.23
C LEU A 125 -14.18 8.26 19.41
N VAL A 126 -13.19 8.69 18.64
CA VAL A 126 -13.33 9.68 17.57
C VAL A 126 -12.93 9.00 16.26
N VAL A 127 -13.84 8.95 15.30
CA VAL A 127 -13.56 8.49 13.95
C VAL A 127 -13.41 9.71 13.04
N ALA A 128 -12.23 9.87 12.45
CA ALA A 128 -11.96 10.96 11.53
C ALA A 128 -11.65 10.37 10.15
N THR A 129 -12.35 10.85 9.13
CA THR A 129 -12.02 10.59 7.74
C THR A 129 -11.24 11.76 7.18
N GLY A 130 -10.23 11.46 6.37
CA GLY A 130 -9.39 12.50 5.78
C GLY A 130 -10.04 13.14 4.56
N LEU A 131 -9.51 12.86 3.38
CA LEU A 131 -9.96 13.46 2.13
C LEU A 131 -11.13 12.70 1.52
N HIS A 132 -12.05 13.44 0.92
CA HIS A 132 -13.09 12.89 0.07
C HIS A 132 -12.47 12.37 -1.24
N GLN A 133 -12.88 11.18 -1.68
CA GLN A 133 -12.48 10.59 -2.95
C GLN A 133 -13.68 10.55 -3.90
N GLN A 134 -13.42 10.89 -5.16
CA GLN A 134 -14.40 10.75 -6.24
C GLN A 134 -13.89 9.74 -7.27
N PRO A 135 -14.79 8.96 -7.91
CA PRO A 135 -14.43 8.09 -9.01
C PRO A 135 -13.77 8.88 -10.15
N HIS A 136 -12.75 8.29 -10.77
CA HIS A 136 -12.22 8.83 -12.01
C HIS A 136 -13.28 8.76 -13.13
N LYS A 137 -13.23 9.72 -14.07
CA LYS A 137 -14.13 9.74 -15.24
C LYS A 137 -13.75 8.70 -16.30
N HIS A 138 -12.60 8.07 -16.16
CA HIS A 138 -12.06 7.07 -17.08
C HIS A 138 -11.21 6.04 -16.31
N LEU A 139 -11.00 4.88 -16.90
CA LEU A 139 -10.14 3.84 -16.34
C LEU A 139 -8.70 4.36 -16.26
N THR A 140 -8.09 4.19 -15.10
CA THR A 140 -6.71 4.59 -14.84
C THR A 140 -5.93 3.43 -14.25
N PHE A 141 -4.85 3.04 -14.91
CA PHE A 141 -3.98 1.96 -14.44
C PHE A 141 -2.65 2.53 -13.98
N TYR A 142 -2.18 2.02 -12.85
CA TYR A 142 -0.93 2.46 -12.24
C TYR A 142 0.17 1.44 -12.51
N TRP A 143 1.12 1.84 -13.34
CA TRP A 143 2.27 1.01 -13.68
C TRP A 143 3.49 1.44 -12.87
N ARG A 144 4.29 0.47 -12.46
CA ARG A 144 5.59 0.70 -11.84
C ARG A 144 6.68 -0.01 -12.64
N ILE A 145 7.81 0.64 -12.77
CA ILE A 145 8.99 0.02 -13.36
C ILE A 145 9.48 -1.07 -12.40
N ASN A 146 9.52 -2.31 -12.87
CA ASN A 146 9.95 -3.45 -12.07
C ASN A 146 11.48 -3.53 -11.99
N LYS A 147 12.16 -3.28 -13.11
CA LYS A 147 13.62 -3.36 -13.25
C LYS A 147 14.16 -1.99 -13.65
N HIS A 148 14.41 -1.12 -12.69
CA HIS A 148 14.85 0.25 -12.94
C HIS A 148 16.17 0.29 -13.70
N LYS A 149 17.16 -0.56 -13.34
CA LYS A 149 18.47 -0.61 -14.03
C LYS A 149 18.32 -0.95 -15.52
N ASP A 150 17.52 -1.96 -15.85
CA ASP A 150 17.29 -2.36 -17.24
C ASP A 150 16.57 -1.24 -18.02
N PHE A 151 15.63 -0.54 -17.38
CA PHE A 151 14.92 0.58 -17.99
C PHE A 151 15.89 1.73 -18.27
N ILE A 152 16.69 2.14 -17.30
CA ILE A 152 17.64 3.24 -17.41
C ILE A 152 18.68 2.97 -18.50
N LYS A 153 19.18 1.73 -18.58
CA LYS A 153 20.08 1.30 -19.65
C LYS A 153 19.42 1.40 -21.04
N ARG A 154 18.15 0.98 -21.17
CA ARG A 154 17.42 1.05 -22.44
C ARG A 154 17.23 2.47 -22.96
N ILE A 155 17.15 3.46 -22.08
CA ILE A 155 17.05 4.88 -22.44
C ILE A 155 18.42 5.57 -22.57
N GLY A 156 19.51 4.77 -22.56
CA GLY A 156 20.87 5.24 -22.85
C GLY A 156 21.54 5.99 -21.70
N ILE A 157 21.21 5.64 -20.46
CA ILE A 157 21.89 6.15 -19.26
C ILE A 157 22.65 4.99 -18.64
N ASP A 158 23.97 4.99 -18.81
CA ASP A 158 24.84 3.92 -18.31
C ASP A 158 25.72 4.38 -17.16
N ASP A 159 25.96 5.69 -17.03
CA ASP A 159 26.84 6.28 -16.03
C ASP A 159 26.03 7.00 -14.94
N TYR A 160 25.87 6.34 -13.81
CA TYR A 160 25.18 6.82 -12.61
C TYR A 160 25.72 6.10 -11.37
N GLU A 161 25.63 6.73 -10.22
CA GLU A 161 26.05 6.16 -8.94
C GLU A 161 25.04 5.13 -8.42
N GLU A 162 23.77 5.51 -8.32
CA GLU A 162 22.73 4.69 -7.74
C GLU A 162 21.34 5.02 -8.28
N ILE A 163 20.45 4.03 -8.28
CA ILE A 163 19.02 4.21 -8.54
C ILE A 163 18.23 3.84 -7.29
N LEU A 164 17.49 4.80 -6.76
CA LEU A 164 16.66 4.67 -5.55
C LEU A 164 15.18 4.67 -5.91
N PRO A 165 14.52 3.49 -5.94
CA PRO A 165 13.07 3.41 -6.11
C PRO A 165 12.36 4.10 -4.96
N ARG A 166 11.33 4.90 -5.26
CA ARG A 166 10.45 5.52 -4.27
C ARG A 166 9.20 4.68 -4.01
N MET A 167 8.46 5.01 -2.97
CA MET A 167 7.14 4.39 -2.72
C MET A 167 6.11 4.78 -3.79
N SER A 168 6.25 5.95 -4.39
CA SER A 168 5.51 6.43 -5.56
C SER A 168 5.96 5.72 -6.85
N ARG A 169 5.46 6.17 -7.99
CA ARG A 169 5.89 5.70 -9.32
C ARG A 169 7.25 6.22 -9.72
N ASP A 170 7.73 7.22 -8.98
CA ASP A 170 8.99 7.90 -9.24
C ASP A 170 10.18 7.10 -8.70
N PHE A 171 11.34 7.44 -9.17
CA PHE A 171 12.61 6.95 -8.66
C PHE A 171 13.67 8.06 -8.78
N LEU A 172 14.70 7.96 -7.96
CA LEU A 172 15.85 8.86 -8.03
C LEU A 172 16.98 8.19 -8.77
N ILE A 173 17.72 8.98 -9.52
CA ILE A 173 19.02 8.60 -10.05
C ILE A 173 20.04 9.55 -9.43
N ASN A 174 21.00 8.99 -8.69
CA ASN A 174 22.15 9.71 -8.19
C ASN A 174 23.24 9.64 -9.25
N PHE A 175 23.82 10.78 -9.57
CA PHE A 175 24.95 10.90 -10.48
C PHE A 175 26.22 11.30 -9.70
N HIS A 176 27.39 10.92 -10.22
CA HIS A 176 28.66 11.31 -9.64
C HIS A 176 28.91 12.83 -9.77
N TRP A 177 28.40 13.44 -10.87
CA TRP A 177 28.62 14.85 -11.16
C TRP A 177 27.34 15.55 -11.61
N LEU A 178 27.17 16.81 -11.21
CA LEU A 178 26.02 17.64 -11.57
C LEU A 178 25.89 17.80 -13.10
N SER A 179 27.00 17.88 -13.81
CA SER A 179 27.01 18.03 -15.27
C SER A 179 26.34 16.86 -15.99
N GLN A 180 26.46 15.63 -15.48
CA GLN A 180 25.78 14.45 -16.04
C GLN A 180 24.25 14.58 -15.95
N ALA A 181 23.77 15.07 -14.82
CA ALA A 181 22.34 15.29 -14.61
C ALA A 181 21.79 16.34 -15.57
N HIS A 182 22.46 17.47 -15.72
CA HIS A 182 22.05 18.55 -16.64
C HIS A 182 22.06 18.13 -18.12
N GLN A 183 22.96 17.24 -18.54
CA GLN A 183 22.98 16.73 -19.90
C GLN A 183 21.77 15.85 -20.22
N LEU A 184 21.12 15.28 -19.20
CA LEU A 184 19.98 14.39 -19.39
C LEU A 184 18.63 15.10 -19.27
N GLU A 185 18.55 16.26 -18.62
CA GLU A 185 17.32 17.04 -18.51
C GLU A 185 16.61 17.27 -19.86
N PRO A 186 17.29 17.67 -20.95
CA PRO A 186 16.64 17.88 -22.24
C PRO A 186 16.09 16.60 -22.87
N LYS A 187 16.68 15.42 -22.57
CA LYS A 187 16.26 14.15 -23.14
C LYS A 187 14.93 13.66 -22.58
N PHE A 188 14.54 14.11 -21.39
CA PHE A 188 13.36 13.62 -20.71
C PHE A 188 12.18 14.59 -20.74
N GLY A 189 12.35 15.78 -21.34
CA GLY A 189 11.33 16.82 -21.34
C GLY A 189 10.94 17.23 -19.93
N LEU A 190 9.88 18.01 -19.79
CA LEU A 190 9.34 18.48 -18.49
C LEU A 190 8.65 17.38 -17.67
N SER A 191 8.84 16.09 -17.97
CA SER A 191 8.30 15.03 -17.15
C SER A 191 9.07 14.96 -15.83
N LYS A 192 8.36 15.13 -14.74
CA LYS A 192 8.76 15.19 -13.32
C LYS A 192 9.51 13.94 -12.80
N ILE A 193 10.53 13.46 -13.51
CA ILE A 193 11.20 12.19 -13.18
C ILE A 193 12.46 12.41 -12.33
N PHE A 194 12.94 13.65 -12.19
CA PHE A 194 14.25 13.90 -11.59
C PHE A 194 14.19 14.73 -10.30
N LEU A 195 14.53 14.07 -9.21
CA LEU A 195 15.12 14.73 -8.04
C LEU A 195 16.60 14.32 -8.01
N ILE A 196 17.48 15.28 -8.35
CA ILE A 196 18.92 15.08 -8.30
C ILE A 196 19.35 15.33 -6.85
N LYS A 197 20.00 14.33 -6.24
CA LYS A 197 20.75 14.52 -5.02
C LYS A 197 22.23 14.44 -5.35
N ILE A 198 22.95 15.52 -5.10
CA ILE A 198 24.40 15.54 -5.13
C ILE A 198 24.85 15.21 -3.71
N SER A 199 25.65 14.19 -3.55
CA SER A 199 26.40 13.95 -2.31
C SER A 199 27.68 14.80 -2.38
N PHE A 200 27.89 15.72 -1.42
CA PHE A 200 29.15 16.37 -1.17
C PHE A 200 30.00 15.51 -0.27
#